data_4083314e11c7d81e0fa9e4f1771df25e
#
_entry.id   4083314e11c7d81e0fa9e4f1771df25e
#
_cell.length_a   1.000
_cell.length_b   1.000
_cell.length_c   1.000
_cell.angle_alpha   90.00
_cell.angle_beta   90.00
_cell.angle_gamma   90.00
#
_symmetry.space_group_name_H-M   'P 1'
#
loop_
_entity.id
_entity.type
_entity.pdbx_description
1 polymer ?
#
loop_
_entity_poly.entity_id
_entity_poly.type
_entity_poly.pdbx_seq_one_letter_code
_entity_poly.pdbx_strand_id
1 'polypeptide(L)'
;MEKFKKILITGGSGLLGTYLCKLHPEVIAPPREEVDILDARAVETALDKYKPDVVIHCAAFTSPPKVNEKPIEAMRVNIVGTANIVRAASERNIRLVYISTDYVFRGDKGNYKEEDELCPQNYYAWSKLGGECAVRAYKNSLIIRTSFSPDVFPYEKAFVDQFTSRDALSVIAPMLFDLAMRDDVTGVIHVGTDRKSVKELALKLGKKDVQDLFLKDVTFNPPADTSFDLSKLHNILRP
;
A
#
# COMPACT_ATOMS: atom_id res chain seq x y z
N MET A 1 22.62 -22.68 4.04
CA MET A 1 21.88 -22.18 2.86
C MET A 1 20.61 -21.55 3.39
N GLU A 2 20.47 -20.24 3.26
CA GLU A 2 19.18 -19.58 3.55
C GLU A 2 18.13 -20.16 2.59
N LYS A 3 17.05 -20.65 3.12
CA LYS A 3 15.92 -21.17 2.36
C LYS A 3 15.25 -19.97 1.68
N PHE A 4 15.25 -19.91 0.35
CA PHE A 4 14.49 -18.89 -0.38
C PHE A 4 13.02 -18.94 0.05
N LYS A 5 12.50 -17.83 0.56
CA LYS A 5 11.09 -17.70 0.92
C LYS A 5 10.21 -17.77 -0.32
N LYS A 6 9.18 -18.59 -0.27
CA LYS A 6 8.16 -18.65 -1.30
C LYS A 6 7.15 -17.52 -1.07
N ILE A 7 6.99 -16.64 -2.04
CA ILE A 7 6.19 -15.43 -1.92
C ILE A 7 4.97 -15.53 -2.81
N LEU A 8 3.79 -15.24 -2.26
CA LEU A 8 2.57 -15.08 -3.03
C LEU A 8 2.11 -13.62 -2.98
N ILE A 9 1.80 -13.04 -4.15
CA ILE A 9 1.28 -11.67 -4.27
C ILE A 9 -0.18 -11.75 -4.72
N THR A 10 -1.10 -11.20 -3.92
CA THR A 10 -2.46 -10.94 -4.41
C THR A 10 -2.50 -9.60 -5.11
N GLY A 11 -3.31 -9.47 -6.16
CA GLY A 11 -3.35 -8.23 -6.94
C GLY A 11 -2.13 -8.02 -7.84
N GLY A 12 -1.56 -9.11 -8.36
CA GLY A 12 -0.39 -9.10 -9.26
C GLY A 12 -0.58 -8.29 -10.54
N SER A 13 -1.82 -8.06 -10.99
CA SER A 13 -2.14 -7.22 -12.15
C SER A 13 -2.25 -5.72 -11.85
N GLY A 14 -2.21 -5.32 -10.58
CA GLY A 14 -2.18 -3.92 -10.18
C GLY A 14 -0.81 -3.26 -10.39
N LEU A 15 -0.73 -1.92 -10.24
CA LEU A 15 0.50 -1.17 -10.48
C LEU A 15 1.68 -1.70 -9.65
N LEU A 16 1.53 -1.82 -8.33
CA LEU A 16 2.57 -2.35 -7.45
C LEU A 16 2.84 -3.85 -7.72
N GLY A 17 1.78 -4.66 -7.84
CA GLY A 17 1.91 -6.10 -8.09
C GLY A 17 2.67 -6.41 -9.36
N THR A 18 2.33 -5.75 -10.47
CA THR A 18 3.03 -5.88 -11.75
C THR A 18 4.52 -5.50 -11.63
N TYR A 19 4.80 -4.43 -10.88
CA TYR A 19 6.18 -3.99 -10.68
C TYR A 19 6.99 -5.00 -9.85
N LEU A 20 6.41 -5.51 -8.75
CA LEU A 20 7.06 -6.55 -7.93
C LEU A 20 7.30 -7.84 -8.70
N CYS A 21 6.34 -8.28 -9.54
CA CYS A 21 6.53 -9.46 -10.41
C CYS A 21 7.64 -9.26 -11.46
N LYS A 22 7.83 -8.03 -11.93
CA LYS A 22 8.94 -7.69 -12.83
C LYS A 22 10.29 -7.71 -12.13
N LEU A 23 10.35 -7.15 -10.92
CA LEU A 23 11.57 -7.06 -10.12
C LEU A 23 11.98 -8.42 -9.56
N HIS A 24 11.02 -9.27 -9.24
CA HIS A 24 11.16 -10.58 -8.64
C HIS A 24 10.37 -11.63 -9.42
N PRO A 25 10.91 -12.17 -10.54
CA PRO A 25 10.18 -13.13 -11.40
C PRO A 25 9.84 -14.46 -10.71
N GLU A 26 10.49 -14.76 -9.57
CA GLU A 26 10.25 -15.96 -8.75
C GLU A 26 8.97 -15.89 -7.90
N VAL A 27 8.34 -14.72 -7.76
CA VAL A 27 7.11 -14.60 -6.97
C VAL A 27 5.91 -15.21 -7.67
N ILE A 28 5.00 -15.74 -6.88
CA ILE A 28 3.75 -16.34 -7.34
C ILE A 28 2.66 -15.27 -7.30
N ALA A 29 2.10 -14.93 -8.44
CA ALA A 29 1.04 -13.93 -8.56
C ALA A 29 -0.15 -14.50 -9.34
N PRO A 30 -1.00 -15.33 -8.70
CA PRO A 30 -2.15 -15.93 -9.35
C PRO A 30 -3.13 -14.86 -9.87
N PRO A 31 -3.79 -15.09 -11.00
CA PRO A 31 -4.80 -14.19 -11.51
C PRO A 31 -6.04 -14.18 -10.59
N ARG A 32 -6.89 -13.16 -10.72
CA ARG A 32 -8.06 -12.99 -9.86
C ARG A 32 -9.04 -14.18 -9.97
N GLU A 33 -9.16 -14.77 -11.13
CA GLU A 33 -10.04 -15.91 -11.39
C GLU A 33 -9.64 -17.14 -10.58
N GLU A 34 -8.37 -17.25 -10.21
CA GLU A 34 -7.85 -18.32 -9.34
C GLU A 34 -7.91 -17.91 -7.85
N VAL A 35 -7.65 -16.65 -7.54
CA VAL A 35 -7.63 -16.14 -6.16
C VAL A 35 -8.48 -14.88 -6.06
N ASP A 36 -9.81 -15.03 -6.15
CA ASP A 36 -10.71 -13.94 -5.76
C ASP A 36 -10.70 -13.84 -4.23
N ILE A 37 -10.16 -12.74 -3.71
CA ILE A 37 -10.10 -12.49 -2.26
C ILE A 37 -11.47 -12.41 -1.60
N LEU A 38 -12.54 -12.21 -2.37
CA LEU A 38 -13.92 -12.25 -1.88
C LEU A 38 -14.45 -13.68 -1.69
N ASP A 39 -13.83 -14.66 -2.33
CA ASP A 39 -14.12 -16.08 -2.11
C ASP A 39 -13.12 -16.67 -1.12
N ALA A 40 -13.59 -16.87 0.11
CA ALA A 40 -12.76 -17.41 1.19
C ALA A 40 -12.17 -18.80 0.85
N ARG A 41 -12.93 -19.66 0.10
CA ARG A 41 -12.46 -20.99 -0.30
C ARG A 41 -11.39 -20.90 -1.38
N ALA A 42 -11.52 -19.97 -2.34
CA ALA A 42 -10.51 -19.75 -3.35
C ALA A 42 -9.17 -19.31 -2.69
N VAL A 43 -9.24 -18.42 -1.69
CA VAL A 43 -8.06 -18.00 -0.92
C VAL A 43 -7.41 -19.20 -0.20
N GLU A 44 -8.18 -20.00 0.54
CA GLU A 44 -7.69 -21.18 1.26
C GLU A 44 -7.02 -22.18 0.30
N THR A 45 -7.72 -22.50 -0.80
CA THR A 45 -7.24 -23.42 -1.83
C THR A 45 -5.91 -22.95 -2.42
N ALA A 46 -5.78 -21.65 -2.71
CA ALA A 46 -4.55 -21.09 -3.24
C ALA A 46 -3.39 -21.18 -2.23
N LEU A 47 -3.62 -20.85 -0.95
CA LEU A 47 -2.59 -20.97 0.06
C LEU A 47 -2.16 -22.43 0.29
N ASP A 48 -3.08 -23.39 0.22
CA ASP A 48 -2.76 -24.83 0.30
C ASP A 48 -2.01 -25.35 -0.93
N LYS A 49 -2.37 -24.88 -2.11
CA LYS A 49 -1.70 -25.22 -3.38
C LYS A 49 -0.28 -24.67 -3.43
N TYR A 50 -0.14 -23.38 -3.16
CA TYR A 50 1.14 -22.68 -3.33
C TYR A 50 2.06 -22.80 -2.11
N LYS A 51 1.52 -22.96 -0.91
CA LYS A 51 2.26 -23.04 0.36
C LYS A 51 3.31 -21.93 0.48
N PRO A 52 2.91 -20.65 0.40
CA PRO A 52 3.84 -19.54 0.52
C PRO A 52 4.34 -19.39 1.96
N ASP A 53 5.57 -18.91 2.12
CA ASP A 53 6.10 -18.47 3.42
C ASP A 53 5.61 -17.04 3.74
N VAL A 54 5.39 -16.21 2.69
CA VAL A 54 4.95 -14.81 2.78
C VAL A 54 3.83 -14.54 1.79
N VAL A 55 2.78 -13.85 2.23
CA VAL A 55 1.76 -13.25 1.37
C VAL A 55 1.93 -11.74 1.38
N ILE A 56 2.19 -11.12 0.21
CA ILE A 56 2.12 -9.66 0.03
C ILE A 56 0.75 -9.32 -0.54
N HIS A 57 -0.10 -8.72 0.28
CA HIS A 57 -1.48 -8.42 -0.08
C HIS A 57 -1.59 -7.03 -0.73
N CYS A 58 -1.50 -7.00 -2.07
CA CYS A 58 -1.64 -5.79 -2.88
C CYS A 58 -3.04 -5.63 -3.48
N ALA A 59 -3.88 -6.68 -3.47
CA ALA A 59 -5.23 -6.62 -4.03
C ALA A 59 -6.09 -5.61 -3.25
N ALA A 60 -6.59 -4.60 -3.94
CA ALA A 60 -7.45 -3.57 -3.36
C ALA A 60 -8.23 -2.83 -4.46
N PHE A 61 -9.35 -2.25 -4.09
CA PHE A 61 -10.09 -1.29 -4.92
C PHE A 61 -9.58 0.12 -4.59
N THR A 62 -8.73 0.70 -5.45
CA THR A 62 -7.88 1.84 -5.10
C THR A 62 -8.22 3.16 -5.79
N SER A 63 -9.01 3.16 -6.87
CA SER A 63 -9.34 4.39 -7.62
C SER A 63 -10.31 5.29 -6.82
N PRO A 64 -9.90 6.44 -6.26
CA PRO A 64 -10.78 7.28 -5.45
C PRO A 64 -12.08 7.69 -6.15
N PRO A 65 -12.10 8.11 -7.44
CA PRO A 65 -13.35 8.39 -8.14
C PRO A 65 -14.30 7.19 -8.18
N LYS A 66 -13.78 5.99 -8.53
CA LYS A 66 -14.60 4.76 -8.56
C LYS A 66 -15.05 4.33 -7.17
N VAL A 67 -14.23 4.56 -6.14
CA VAL A 67 -14.61 4.28 -4.75
C VAL A 67 -15.76 5.17 -4.32
N ASN A 68 -15.76 6.46 -4.69
CA ASN A 68 -16.87 7.37 -4.39
C ASN A 68 -18.17 6.96 -5.09
N GLU A 69 -18.08 6.42 -6.31
CA GLU A 69 -19.24 5.88 -7.03
C GLU A 69 -19.74 4.56 -6.44
N LYS A 70 -18.83 3.72 -5.93
CA LYS A 70 -19.12 2.35 -5.45
C LYS A 70 -18.50 2.06 -4.09
N PRO A 71 -18.84 2.82 -3.03
CA PRO A 71 -18.18 2.69 -1.72
C PRO A 71 -18.39 1.31 -1.09
N ILE A 72 -19.55 0.69 -1.27
CA ILE A 72 -19.84 -0.66 -0.74
C ILE A 72 -18.96 -1.72 -1.41
N GLU A 73 -18.71 -1.60 -2.73
CA GLU A 73 -17.80 -2.51 -3.43
C GLU A 73 -16.36 -2.36 -2.91
N ALA A 74 -15.91 -1.13 -2.69
CA ALA A 74 -14.61 -0.88 -2.08
C ALA A 74 -14.50 -1.49 -0.68
N MET A 75 -15.54 -1.35 0.15
CA MET A 75 -15.59 -1.98 1.48
C MET A 75 -15.53 -3.52 1.38
N ARG A 76 -16.30 -4.11 0.47
CA ARG A 76 -16.26 -5.56 0.25
C ARG A 76 -14.84 -6.03 -0.11
N VAL A 77 -14.20 -5.39 -1.08
CA VAL A 77 -12.85 -5.79 -1.52
C VAL A 77 -11.82 -5.52 -0.44
N ASN A 78 -11.78 -4.28 0.10
CA ASN A 78 -10.68 -3.85 0.96
C ASN A 78 -10.83 -4.31 2.42
N ILE A 79 -12.06 -4.61 2.89
CA ILE A 79 -12.30 -5.09 4.25
C ILE A 79 -12.56 -6.60 4.26
N VAL A 80 -13.62 -7.05 3.58
CA VAL A 80 -14.00 -8.48 3.62
C VAL A 80 -12.95 -9.33 2.93
N GLY A 81 -12.47 -8.91 1.74
CA GLY A 81 -11.39 -9.60 1.04
C GLY A 81 -10.11 -9.69 1.86
N THR A 82 -9.71 -8.59 2.52
CA THR A 82 -8.55 -8.59 3.43
C THR A 82 -8.77 -9.52 4.62
N ALA A 83 -9.97 -9.52 5.23
CA ALA A 83 -10.28 -10.42 6.35
C ALA A 83 -10.17 -11.91 5.95
N ASN A 84 -10.59 -12.28 4.73
CA ASN A 84 -10.41 -13.64 4.20
C ASN A 84 -8.92 -14.01 4.11
N ILE A 85 -8.08 -13.10 3.61
CA ILE A 85 -6.61 -13.31 3.55
C ILE A 85 -6.03 -13.46 4.97
N VAL A 86 -6.41 -12.58 5.90
CA VAL A 86 -5.95 -12.64 7.30
C VAL A 86 -6.28 -13.98 7.94
N ARG A 87 -7.54 -14.42 7.82
CA ARG A 87 -8.00 -15.69 8.36
C ARG A 87 -7.18 -16.87 7.80
N ALA A 88 -7.13 -16.97 6.47
CA ALA A 88 -6.46 -18.07 5.80
C ALA A 88 -4.94 -18.12 6.09
N ALA A 89 -4.28 -16.95 6.15
CA ALA A 89 -2.87 -16.84 6.50
C ALA A 89 -2.60 -17.18 7.96
N SER A 90 -3.47 -16.73 8.88
CA SER A 90 -3.31 -16.99 10.32
C SER A 90 -3.46 -18.46 10.67
N GLU A 91 -4.42 -19.17 10.07
CA GLU A 91 -4.62 -20.62 10.25
C GLU A 91 -3.42 -21.47 9.79
N ARG A 92 -2.58 -20.92 8.88
CA ARG A 92 -1.39 -21.58 8.31
C ARG A 92 -0.08 -21.02 8.82
N ASN A 93 -0.13 -20.06 9.76
CA ASN A 93 1.03 -19.31 10.26
C ASN A 93 1.90 -18.68 9.16
N ILE A 94 1.27 -18.25 8.04
CA ILE A 94 1.94 -17.61 6.92
C ILE A 94 2.13 -16.12 7.25
N ARG A 95 3.34 -15.57 7.03
CA ARG A 95 3.60 -14.13 7.20
C ARG A 95 2.73 -13.31 6.23
N LEU A 96 2.03 -12.29 6.74
CA LEU A 96 1.18 -11.42 5.96
C LEU A 96 1.74 -10.00 5.92
N VAL A 97 1.98 -9.48 4.71
CA VAL A 97 2.35 -8.08 4.48
C VAL A 97 1.20 -7.37 3.79
N TYR A 98 0.63 -6.39 4.45
CA TYR A 98 -0.52 -5.61 3.95
C TYR A 98 -0.10 -4.22 3.49
N ILE A 99 -0.49 -3.86 2.29
CA ILE A 99 -0.22 -2.53 1.73
C ILE A 99 -1.37 -1.60 2.09
N SER A 100 -1.11 -0.69 3.03
CA SER A 100 -2.02 0.38 3.45
C SER A 100 -1.67 1.70 2.75
N THR A 101 -2.19 2.81 3.24
CA THR A 101 -2.09 4.12 2.60
C THR A 101 -1.80 5.23 3.63
N ASP A 102 -1.19 6.32 3.16
CA ASP A 102 -1.03 7.58 3.89
C ASP A 102 -2.38 8.27 4.17
N TYR A 103 -3.41 8.00 3.39
CA TYR A 103 -4.74 8.59 3.54
C TYR A 103 -5.51 8.12 4.79
N VAL A 104 -4.95 7.20 5.59
CA VAL A 104 -5.49 6.88 6.92
C VAL A 104 -5.37 8.04 7.91
N PHE A 105 -4.52 9.02 7.63
CA PHE A 105 -4.36 10.24 8.41
C PHE A 105 -5.27 11.37 7.93
N ARG A 106 -5.52 12.36 8.81
CA ARG A 106 -6.33 13.55 8.48
C ARG A 106 -5.69 14.36 7.34
N GLY A 107 -4.36 14.46 7.32
CA GLY A 107 -3.62 15.19 6.30
C GLY A 107 -3.58 16.70 6.52
N ASP A 108 -3.60 17.16 7.75
CA ASP A 108 -3.58 18.57 8.16
C ASP A 108 -2.23 19.03 8.74
N LYS A 109 -1.41 18.12 9.27
CA LYS A 109 -0.15 18.49 9.93
C LYS A 109 1.13 18.00 9.25
N GLY A 110 1.05 16.87 8.51
CA GLY A 110 2.22 16.19 7.97
C GLY A 110 3.13 15.54 9.01
N ASN A 111 4.21 14.95 8.56
CA ASN A 111 5.22 14.28 9.39
C ASN A 111 4.59 13.31 10.41
N TYR A 112 3.60 12.52 9.94
CA TYR A 112 2.87 11.56 10.78
C TYR A 112 3.74 10.40 11.19
N LYS A 113 3.66 10.02 12.48
CA LYS A 113 4.25 8.80 13.03
C LYS A 113 3.27 7.63 12.92
N GLU A 114 3.78 6.39 13.03
CA GLU A 114 2.95 5.19 12.94
C GLU A 114 1.87 5.11 14.02
N GLU A 115 2.13 5.68 15.20
CA GLU A 115 1.23 5.74 16.36
C GLU A 115 0.28 6.94 16.39
N ASP A 116 0.42 7.88 15.46
CA ASP A 116 -0.49 9.04 15.39
C ASP A 116 -1.93 8.63 15.13
N GLU A 117 -2.86 9.47 15.57
CA GLU A 117 -4.30 9.25 15.41
C GLU A 117 -4.69 9.08 13.95
N LEU A 118 -5.49 8.03 13.68
CA LEU A 118 -6.01 7.73 12.34
C LEU A 118 -7.36 8.44 12.17
N CYS A 119 -7.46 9.24 11.12
CA CYS A 119 -8.66 10.03 10.84
C CYS A 119 -8.92 10.11 9.32
N PRO A 120 -9.33 9.00 8.68
CA PRO A 120 -9.59 8.97 7.24
C PRO A 120 -10.65 9.99 6.83
N GLN A 121 -10.45 10.64 5.67
CA GLN A 121 -11.33 11.71 5.19
C GLN A 121 -12.17 11.31 3.98
N ASN A 122 -12.04 10.09 3.47
CA ASN A 122 -12.77 9.60 2.31
C ASN A 122 -13.04 8.10 2.37
N TYR A 123 -13.97 7.59 1.55
CA TYR A 123 -14.38 6.19 1.55
C TYR A 123 -13.23 5.23 1.23
N TYR A 124 -12.31 5.61 0.34
CA TYR A 124 -11.13 4.81 0.05
C TYR A 124 -10.28 4.61 1.31
N ALA A 125 -9.95 5.69 2.00
CA ALA A 125 -9.15 5.66 3.21
C ALA A 125 -9.84 4.86 4.33
N TRP A 126 -11.16 5.02 4.53
CA TRP A 126 -11.94 4.22 5.46
C TRP A 126 -11.92 2.73 5.13
N SER A 127 -12.05 2.37 3.84
CA SER A 127 -12.00 0.97 3.43
C SER A 127 -10.61 0.36 3.64
N LYS A 128 -9.53 1.13 3.40
CA LYS A 128 -8.15 0.67 3.66
C LYS A 128 -7.86 0.52 5.15
N LEU A 129 -8.33 1.46 5.97
CA LEU A 129 -8.22 1.35 7.43
C LEU A 129 -8.99 0.15 7.97
N GLY A 130 -10.18 -0.15 7.45
CA GLY A 130 -10.93 -1.34 7.82
C GLY A 130 -10.16 -2.63 7.55
N GLY A 131 -9.46 -2.74 6.42
CA GLY A 131 -8.54 -3.84 6.14
C GLY A 131 -7.35 -3.86 7.11
N GLU A 132 -6.76 -2.69 7.41
CA GLU A 132 -5.67 -2.58 8.39
C GLU A 132 -6.09 -3.08 9.78
N CYS A 133 -7.32 -2.76 10.21
CA CYS A 133 -7.87 -3.26 11.48
C CYS A 133 -7.94 -4.79 11.52
N ALA A 134 -8.35 -5.43 10.43
CA ALA A 134 -8.36 -6.90 10.35
C ALA A 134 -6.92 -7.48 10.46
N VAL A 135 -5.95 -6.88 9.76
CA VAL A 135 -4.56 -7.33 9.76
C VAL A 135 -3.91 -7.18 11.13
N ARG A 136 -4.25 -6.14 11.90
CA ARG A 136 -3.74 -5.91 13.27
C ARG A 136 -4.10 -7.03 14.25
N ALA A 137 -5.14 -7.82 13.97
CA ALA A 137 -5.50 -9.00 14.78
C ALA A 137 -4.50 -10.16 14.62
N TYR A 138 -3.63 -10.14 13.60
CA TYR A 138 -2.69 -11.19 13.30
C TYR A 138 -1.24 -10.78 13.63
N LYS A 139 -0.61 -11.42 14.60
CA LYS A 139 0.72 -11.04 15.10
C LYS A 139 1.84 -11.22 14.06
N ASN A 140 1.76 -12.29 13.21
CA ASN A 140 2.75 -12.52 12.15
C ASN A 140 2.42 -11.68 10.90
N SER A 141 2.19 -10.38 11.11
CA SER A 141 1.85 -9.45 10.04
C SER A 141 2.70 -8.18 10.07
N LEU A 142 2.84 -7.56 8.90
CA LEU A 142 3.41 -6.25 8.69
C LEU A 142 2.42 -5.40 7.89
N ILE A 143 2.11 -4.22 8.39
CA ILE A 143 1.30 -3.22 7.72
C ILE A 143 2.25 -2.14 7.20
N ILE A 144 2.28 -1.95 5.88
CA ILE A 144 3.07 -0.90 5.25
C ILE A 144 2.13 0.21 4.80
N ARG A 145 2.19 1.36 5.48
CA ARG A 145 1.53 2.57 5.00
C ARG A 145 2.46 3.26 4.02
N THR A 146 1.99 3.45 2.81
CA THR A 146 2.78 4.01 1.72
C THR A 146 1.92 4.76 0.71
N SER A 147 2.57 5.56 -0.11
CA SER A 147 2.01 6.17 -1.30
C SER A 147 3.07 6.19 -2.39
N PHE A 148 2.68 5.88 -3.63
CA PHE A 148 3.60 5.82 -4.76
C PHE A 148 2.95 6.34 -6.05
N SER A 149 3.79 6.75 -6.98
CA SER A 149 3.41 7.14 -8.33
C SER A 149 4.04 6.19 -9.35
N PRO A 150 3.50 6.09 -10.57
CA PRO A 150 4.29 5.60 -11.70
C PRO A 150 5.62 6.36 -11.81
N ASP A 151 6.62 5.76 -12.42
CA ASP A 151 7.95 6.37 -12.59
C ASP A 151 7.94 7.61 -13.50
N VAL A 152 6.87 7.80 -14.24
CA VAL A 152 6.58 9.03 -14.99
C VAL A 152 5.34 9.69 -14.38
N PHE A 153 5.43 10.98 -14.10
CA PHE A 153 4.29 11.71 -13.52
C PHE A 153 3.15 11.80 -14.54
N PRO A 154 1.94 11.31 -14.23
CA PRO A 154 0.89 11.08 -15.23
C PRO A 154 0.00 12.29 -15.52
N TYR A 155 0.15 13.42 -14.78
CA TYR A 155 -0.76 14.55 -14.86
C TYR A 155 -0.08 15.78 -15.47
N GLU A 156 -0.90 16.69 -16.05
CA GLU A 156 -0.42 17.97 -16.58
C GLU A 156 -0.25 19.02 -15.49
N LYS A 157 -0.98 18.88 -14.37
CA LYS A 157 -0.94 19.80 -13.23
C LYS A 157 -0.52 19.05 -11.96
N ALA A 158 0.16 19.77 -11.06
CA ALA A 158 0.55 19.23 -9.77
C ALA A 158 0.37 20.27 -8.66
N PHE A 159 -0.11 19.80 -7.51
CA PHE A 159 -0.29 20.66 -6.34
C PHE A 159 1.04 21.20 -5.83
N VAL A 160 1.10 22.52 -5.64
CA VAL A 160 2.24 23.22 -5.03
C VAL A 160 2.14 23.26 -3.51
N ASP A 161 0.92 23.14 -2.98
CA ASP A 161 0.54 23.25 -1.58
C ASP A 161 -0.02 21.95 -0.97
N GLN A 162 0.10 20.83 -1.70
CA GLN A 162 -0.12 19.48 -1.16
C GLN A 162 1.21 18.77 -0.96
N PHE A 163 1.44 18.24 0.24
CA PHE A 163 2.70 17.60 0.62
C PHE A 163 2.54 16.11 0.90
N THR A 164 3.59 15.34 0.63
CA THR A 164 3.57 13.89 0.71
C THR A 164 4.98 13.31 0.91
N SER A 165 5.05 12.07 1.40
CA SER A 165 6.25 11.22 1.33
C SER A 165 6.23 10.25 0.14
N ARG A 166 5.31 10.45 -0.81
CA ARG A 166 5.20 9.68 -2.05
C ARG A 166 6.47 9.77 -2.89
N ASP A 167 6.81 8.66 -3.59
CA ASP A 167 7.86 8.67 -4.59
C ASP A 167 7.51 7.74 -5.76
N ALA A 168 8.44 7.62 -6.72
CA ALA A 168 8.36 6.68 -7.81
C ALA A 168 8.22 5.24 -7.32
N LEU A 169 7.49 4.44 -8.06
CA LEU A 169 7.35 3.02 -7.73
C LEU A 169 8.70 2.28 -7.74
N SER A 170 9.63 2.69 -8.62
CA SER A 170 11.02 2.18 -8.65
C SER A 170 11.81 2.45 -7.37
N VAL A 171 11.41 3.45 -6.58
CA VAL A 171 12.03 3.75 -5.27
C VAL A 171 11.30 3.01 -4.14
N ILE A 172 9.97 3.00 -4.17
CA ILE A 172 9.16 2.46 -3.06
C ILE A 172 9.12 0.93 -3.07
N ALA A 173 9.00 0.29 -4.23
CA ALA A 173 8.80 -1.16 -4.31
C ALA A 173 10.00 -1.99 -3.77
N PRO A 174 11.27 -1.63 -4.03
CA PRO A 174 12.40 -2.34 -3.42
C PRO A 174 12.39 -2.26 -1.89
N MET A 175 12.19 -1.07 -1.30
CA MET A 175 12.12 -0.91 0.16
C MET A 175 11.00 -1.73 0.78
N LEU A 176 9.84 -1.75 0.12
CA LEU A 176 8.69 -2.54 0.54
C LEU A 176 8.99 -4.03 0.50
N PHE A 177 9.62 -4.51 -0.57
CA PHE A 177 9.97 -5.92 -0.72
C PHE A 177 11.01 -6.35 0.32
N ASP A 178 12.04 -5.56 0.57
CA ASP A 178 13.05 -5.83 1.59
C ASP A 178 12.42 -5.98 2.98
N LEU A 179 11.50 -5.07 3.35
CA LEU A 179 10.76 -5.17 4.61
C LEU A 179 9.86 -6.41 4.67
N ALA A 180 9.24 -6.79 3.55
CA ALA A 180 8.40 -7.98 3.48
C ALA A 180 9.19 -9.27 3.78
N MET A 181 10.48 -9.30 3.42
CA MET A 181 11.37 -10.46 3.64
C MET A 181 11.91 -10.54 5.08
N ARG A 182 11.76 -9.51 5.90
CA ARG A 182 12.29 -9.46 7.26
C ARG A 182 11.28 -9.96 8.29
N ASP A 183 11.52 -11.14 8.88
CA ASP A 183 10.65 -11.73 9.89
C ASP A 183 10.68 -11.00 11.24
N ASP A 184 11.76 -10.28 11.51
CA ASP A 184 11.97 -9.44 12.70
C ASP A 184 11.15 -8.13 12.67
N VAL A 185 10.61 -7.76 11.49
CA VAL A 185 9.84 -6.52 11.31
C VAL A 185 8.34 -6.83 11.28
N THR A 186 7.61 -6.41 12.31
CA THR A 186 6.16 -6.59 12.45
C THR A 186 5.46 -5.30 12.84
N GLY A 187 4.12 -5.31 12.87
CA GLY A 187 3.31 -4.14 13.22
C GLY A 187 3.16 -3.16 12.06
N VAL A 188 3.29 -1.87 12.30
CA VAL A 188 3.09 -0.82 11.29
C VAL A 188 4.41 -0.12 10.99
N ILE A 189 4.69 0.07 9.70
CA ILE A 189 5.85 0.83 9.18
C ILE A 189 5.36 1.80 8.11
N HIS A 190 5.88 3.03 8.15
CA HIS A 190 5.75 3.98 7.06
C HIS A 190 6.86 3.74 6.03
N VAL A 191 6.49 3.65 4.76
CA VAL A 191 7.44 3.56 3.63
C VAL A 191 7.21 4.73 2.69
N GLY A 192 8.23 5.52 2.50
CA GLY A 192 8.22 6.73 1.70
C GLY A 192 9.60 7.35 1.59
N THR A 193 9.64 8.57 1.08
CA THR A 193 10.85 9.41 1.04
C THR A 193 10.56 10.77 1.69
N ASP A 194 11.55 11.64 1.78
CA ASP A 194 11.42 12.94 2.43
C ASP A 194 10.18 13.70 1.95
N ARG A 195 9.60 14.48 2.86
CA ARG A 195 8.47 15.36 2.58
C ARG A 195 8.75 16.28 1.39
N LYS A 196 7.85 16.33 0.45
CA LYS A 196 7.90 17.19 -0.74
C LYS A 196 6.49 17.54 -1.21
N SER A 197 6.35 18.64 -1.95
CA SER A 197 5.09 18.93 -2.64
C SER A 197 4.87 17.95 -3.79
N VAL A 198 3.61 17.80 -4.23
CA VAL A 198 3.29 16.97 -5.41
C VAL A 198 3.95 17.56 -6.68
N LYS A 199 4.14 18.89 -6.73
CA LYS A 199 4.87 19.54 -7.82
C LYS A 199 6.36 19.19 -7.82
N GLU A 200 7.02 19.21 -6.65
CA GLU A 200 8.42 18.79 -6.53
C GLU A 200 8.59 17.34 -6.95
N LEU A 201 7.64 16.46 -6.59
CA LEU A 201 7.63 15.08 -7.07
C LEU A 201 7.51 15.01 -8.59
N ALA A 202 6.60 15.78 -9.21
CA ALA A 202 6.42 15.80 -10.65
C ALA A 202 7.71 16.23 -11.39
N LEU A 203 8.38 17.27 -10.88
CA LEU A 203 9.66 17.73 -11.42
C LEU A 203 10.76 16.67 -11.26
N LYS A 204 10.84 16.02 -10.10
CA LYS A 204 11.75 14.90 -9.83
C LYS A 204 11.54 13.74 -10.81
N LEU A 205 10.28 13.45 -11.16
CA LEU A 205 9.91 12.42 -12.14
C LEU A 205 10.02 12.89 -13.60
N GLY A 206 10.68 14.02 -13.86
CA GLY A 206 11.01 14.50 -15.20
C GLY A 206 9.92 15.32 -15.90
N LYS A 207 8.79 15.61 -15.26
CA LYS A 207 7.70 16.42 -15.82
C LYS A 207 8.01 17.93 -15.68
N LYS A 208 8.90 18.45 -16.55
CA LYS A 208 9.40 19.83 -16.47
C LYS A 208 8.35 20.91 -16.81
N ASP A 209 7.35 20.57 -17.61
CA ASP A 209 6.27 21.42 -18.08
C ASP A 209 5.00 21.34 -17.21
N VAL A 210 5.09 20.73 -16.02
CA VAL A 210 3.96 20.59 -15.10
C VAL A 210 3.47 21.97 -14.64
N GLN A 211 2.16 22.22 -14.77
CA GLN A 211 1.51 23.44 -14.35
C GLN A 211 1.18 23.41 -12.85
N ASP A 212 1.10 24.59 -12.26
CA ASP A 212 0.71 24.76 -10.86
C ASP A 212 -0.79 24.46 -10.67
N LEU A 213 -1.09 23.76 -9.57
CA LEU A 213 -2.43 23.53 -9.05
C LEU A 213 -2.42 23.84 -7.56
N PHE A 214 -3.46 24.47 -7.05
CA PHE A 214 -3.61 24.77 -5.63
C PHE A 214 -4.82 24.03 -5.06
N LEU A 215 -4.77 23.70 -3.77
CA LEU A 215 -5.87 23.03 -3.06
C LEU A 215 -7.18 23.83 -3.15
N LYS A 216 -7.09 25.15 -3.14
CA LYS A 216 -8.25 26.07 -3.28
C LYS A 216 -8.92 26.03 -4.67
N ASP A 217 -8.23 25.52 -5.70
CA ASP A 217 -8.70 25.54 -7.09
C ASP A 217 -9.47 24.26 -7.45
N VAL A 218 -9.62 23.32 -6.51
CA VAL A 218 -10.36 22.07 -6.73
C VAL A 218 -11.63 21.99 -5.89
N THR A 219 -12.63 21.27 -6.40
CA THR A 219 -13.94 21.13 -5.75
C THR A 219 -14.01 20.00 -4.73
N PHE A 220 -13.05 19.08 -4.75
CA PHE A 220 -12.90 18.04 -3.74
C PHE A 220 -11.87 18.49 -2.70
N ASN A 221 -11.89 17.89 -1.52
CA ASN A 221 -11.02 18.27 -0.42
C ASN A 221 -9.89 17.23 -0.24
N PRO A 222 -8.77 17.33 -0.98
CA PRO A 222 -7.65 16.42 -0.79
C PRO A 222 -6.90 16.80 0.50
N PRO A 223 -6.25 15.84 1.19
CA PRO A 223 -5.44 16.15 2.36
C PRO A 223 -4.27 17.06 1.97
N ALA A 224 -4.00 18.08 2.80
CA ALA A 224 -2.95 19.07 2.50
C ALA A 224 -1.54 18.49 2.72
N ASP A 225 -1.36 17.65 3.73
CA ASP A 225 -0.05 17.07 4.05
C ASP A 225 -0.20 15.69 4.71
N THR A 226 0.11 14.64 3.93
CA THR A 226 0.13 13.25 4.39
C THR A 226 1.55 12.71 4.55
N SER A 227 2.56 13.59 4.63
CA SER A 227 3.95 13.16 4.79
C SER A 227 4.16 12.39 6.08
N PHE A 228 5.17 11.51 6.07
CA PHE A 228 5.51 10.60 7.15
C PHE A 228 6.75 11.04 7.93
N ASP A 229 6.76 10.77 9.23
CA ASP A 229 8.01 10.55 9.95
C ASP A 229 8.56 9.18 9.51
N LEU A 230 9.79 9.17 9.02
CA LEU A 230 10.45 7.97 8.49
C LEU A 230 11.54 7.44 9.43
N SER A 231 11.62 7.95 10.65
CA SER A 231 12.67 7.59 11.63
C SER A 231 12.71 6.08 11.89
N LYS A 232 11.54 5.44 11.99
CA LYS A 232 11.44 4.00 12.19
C LYS A 232 11.95 3.22 10.98
N LEU A 233 11.58 3.61 9.76
CA LEU A 233 12.09 3.02 8.52
C LEU A 233 13.61 3.13 8.44
N HIS A 234 14.15 4.33 8.68
CA HIS A 234 15.60 4.57 8.61
C HIS A 234 16.37 3.73 9.64
N ASN A 235 15.83 3.53 10.85
CA ASN A 235 16.46 2.68 11.86
C ASN A 235 16.46 1.20 11.45
N ILE A 236 15.42 0.73 10.73
CA ILE A 236 15.32 -0.65 10.25
C ILE A 236 16.27 -0.88 9.05
N LEU A 237 16.37 0.10 8.14
CA LEU A 237 17.18 -0.04 6.91
C LEU A 237 18.65 0.33 7.12
N ARG A 238 19.06 0.84 8.28
CA ARG A 238 20.49 1.04 8.58
C ARG A 238 21.18 -0.30 8.61
N PRO A 239 22.37 -0.41 7.95
CA PRO A 239 23.18 -1.63 7.95
C PRO A 239 23.75 -1.95 9.34
#